data_9ee2d0dbacf527b335fc21615f30ac68
#
_entry.id   9ee2d0dbacf527b335fc21615f30ac68
#
_cell.length_a   1.000
_cell.length_b   1.000
_cell.length_c   1.000
_cell.angle_alpha   90.00
_cell.angle_beta   90.00
_cell.angle_gamma   90.00
#
_symmetry.space_group_name_H-M   'P 1'
#
loop_
_entity.id
_entity.type
_entity.pdbx_description
1 polymer ?
#
loop_
_entity_poly.entity_id
_entity_poly.type
_entity_poly.pdbx_seq_one_letter_code
_entity_poly.pdbx_strand_id
1 'polypeptide(L)'
;MIRLVRPTKERKEQAVEFRQEFFNHGEFVINGSELFDKTDDYTEWCRTIDANTKEETVNPNWVMTDTFFAVDDDRIVGIIDFRHTLNDFLKDLGHCGYSVRPSERRKGFATEMLRQLLEVAKKTGMNEQCHLVKLFHH
;
A
#
# COMPACT_ATOMS: atom_id res chain seq x y z
N MET A 1 -5.37 -2.69 -17.58
CA MET A 1 -6.13 -2.20 -16.41
C MET A 1 -5.52 -2.76 -15.13
N ILE A 2 -5.31 -1.92 -14.14
CA ILE A 2 -4.74 -2.39 -12.86
C ILE A 2 -5.77 -3.08 -12.00
N ARG A 3 -5.29 -3.92 -11.09
CA ARG A 3 -6.10 -4.49 -10.01
C ARG A 3 -5.26 -4.51 -8.73
N LEU A 4 -5.93 -4.35 -7.60
CA LEU A 4 -5.28 -4.43 -6.30
C LEU A 4 -5.26 -5.89 -5.85
N VAL A 5 -4.10 -6.38 -5.45
CA VAL A 5 -3.93 -7.75 -4.98
C VAL A 5 -3.15 -7.75 -3.67
N ARG A 6 -3.41 -8.72 -2.80
CA ARG A 6 -2.65 -8.85 -1.57
C ARG A 6 -1.25 -9.37 -1.88
N PRO A 7 -0.22 -8.89 -1.13
CA PRO A 7 1.12 -9.43 -1.30
C PRO A 7 1.16 -10.91 -0.93
N THR A 8 1.83 -11.69 -1.78
CA THR A 8 2.03 -13.12 -1.54
C THR A 8 3.49 -13.47 -1.75
N LYS A 9 3.93 -14.59 -1.18
CA LYS A 9 5.33 -15.01 -1.32
C LYS A 9 5.68 -15.36 -2.78
N GLU A 10 4.70 -15.74 -3.58
CA GLU A 10 4.90 -16.07 -4.99
C GLU A 10 5.30 -14.85 -5.83
N ARG A 11 5.03 -13.64 -5.33
CA ARG A 11 5.40 -12.41 -6.03
C ARG A 11 6.74 -11.83 -5.59
N LYS A 12 7.55 -12.60 -4.87
CA LYS A 12 8.82 -12.12 -4.32
C LYS A 12 9.71 -11.47 -5.38
N GLU A 13 9.92 -12.15 -6.49
CA GLU A 13 10.80 -11.63 -7.56
C GLU A 13 10.28 -10.33 -8.13
N GLN A 14 8.97 -10.27 -8.39
CA GLN A 14 8.32 -9.06 -8.89
C GLN A 14 8.43 -7.91 -7.89
N ALA A 15 8.23 -8.22 -6.61
CA ALA A 15 8.28 -7.21 -5.55
C ALA A 15 9.68 -6.63 -5.38
N VAL A 16 10.70 -7.48 -5.40
CA VAL A 16 12.08 -7.05 -5.27
C VAL A 16 12.48 -6.19 -6.48
N GLU A 17 12.07 -6.56 -7.67
CA GLU A 17 12.32 -5.79 -8.88
C GLU A 17 11.63 -4.44 -8.83
N PHE A 18 10.38 -4.41 -8.37
CA PHE A 18 9.61 -3.19 -8.16
C PHE A 18 10.36 -2.23 -7.22
N ARG A 19 10.79 -2.73 -6.07
CA ARG A 19 11.53 -1.92 -5.09
C ARG A 19 12.85 -1.43 -5.66
N GLN A 20 13.56 -2.28 -6.40
CA GLN A 20 14.86 -1.96 -6.95
C GLN A 20 14.79 -0.79 -7.94
N GLU A 21 13.69 -0.68 -8.69
CA GLU A 21 13.52 0.44 -9.61
C GLU A 21 13.48 1.77 -8.85
N PHE A 22 12.82 1.81 -7.67
CA PHE A 22 12.83 3.01 -6.83
C PHE A 22 14.24 3.35 -6.41
N PHE A 23 15.00 2.37 -5.93
CA PHE A 23 16.37 2.58 -5.47
C PHE A 23 17.28 3.04 -6.62
N ASN A 24 17.13 2.45 -7.78
CA ASN A 24 17.91 2.85 -8.97
C ASN A 24 17.58 4.27 -9.41
N HIS A 25 16.40 4.75 -9.07
CA HIS A 25 15.93 6.11 -9.39
C HIS A 25 16.30 7.10 -8.28
N GLY A 26 17.01 6.67 -7.25
CA GLY A 26 17.41 7.51 -6.13
C GLY A 26 16.34 7.71 -5.08
N GLU A 27 15.27 6.92 -5.11
CA GLU A 27 14.16 7.01 -4.16
C GLU A 27 14.24 5.84 -3.19
N PHE A 28 14.60 6.14 -1.94
CA PHE A 28 14.83 5.12 -0.92
C PHE A 28 13.69 5.00 0.09
N VAL A 29 12.66 5.83 -0.05
CA VAL A 29 11.43 5.77 0.73
C VAL A 29 10.28 5.47 -0.23
N ILE A 30 9.53 4.40 0.07
CA ILE A 30 8.40 3.99 -0.74
C ILE A 30 7.15 4.13 0.13
N ASN A 31 6.40 5.20 -0.07
CA ASN A 31 5.19 5.47 0.71
C ASN A 31 4.13 4.39 0.47
N GLY A 32 3.44 4.02 1.54
CA GLY A 32 2.39 3.01 1.45
C GLY A 32 2.90 1.58 1.40
N SER A 33 4.20 1.37 1.66
CA SER A 33 4.84 0.07 1.54
C SER A 33 4.98 -0.70 2.85
N GLU A 34 4.53 -0.11 3.96
CA GLU A 34 4.64 -0.75 5.29
C GLU A 34 6.06 -1.26 5.56
N LEU A 35 7.04 -0.39 5.33
CA LEU A 35 8.46 -0.64 5.56
C LEU A 35 9.07 -1.69 4.61
N PHE A 36 8.43 -1.97 3.48
CA PHE A 36 9.04 -2.81 2.46
C PHE A 36 10.37 -2.20 1.96
N ASP A 37 10.47 -0.89 1.98
CA ASP A 37 11.68 -0.17 1.61
C ASP A 37 12.84 -0.35 2.60
N LYS A 38 12.57 -0.91 3.79
CA LYS A 38 13.57 -1.09 4.86
C LYS A 38 13.88 -2.55 5.18
N THR A 39 13.18 -3.50 4.57
CA THR A 39 13.32 -4.91 4.93
C THR A 39 14.15 -5.68 3.90
N ASP A 40 14.95 -6.64 4.37
CA ASP A 40 15.68 -7.57 3.52
C ASP A 40 14.96 -8.92 3.41
N ASP A 41 13.91 -9.12 4.20
CA ASP A 41 13.21 -10.39 4.28
C ASP A 41 11.77 -10.23 3.80
N TYR A 42 11.54 -10.51 2.53
CA TYR A 42 10.23 -10.39 1.91
C TYR A 42 9.19 -11.29 2.57
N THR A 43 9.59 -12.52 2.92
CA THR A 43 8.66 -13.47 3.54
C THR A 43 8.19 -12.97 4.89
N GLU A 44 9.10 -12.43 5.70
CA GLU A 44 8.74 -11.86 7.00
C GLU A 44 7.88 -10.61 6.83
N TRP A 45 8.16 -9.78 5.82
CA TRP A 45 7.32 -8.63 5.51
C TRP A 45 5.90 -9.08 5.18
N CYS A 46 5.74 -10.13 4.36
CA CYS A 46 4.41 -10.66 4.03
C CYS A 46 3.66 -11.13 5.28
N ARG A 47 4.37 -11.78 6.23
CA ARG A 47 3.75 -12.21 7.48
C ARG A 47 3.26 -11.01 8.30
N THR A 48 4.06 -9.95 8.36
CA THR A 48 3.70 -8.72 9.06
C THR A 48 2.48 -8.06 8.42
N ILE A 49 2.47 -7.98 7.09
CA ILE A 49 1.34 -7.44 6.34
C ILE A 49 0.07 -8.23 6.65
N ASP A 50 0.14 -9.55 6.63
CA ASP A 50 -1.02 -10.39 6.92
C ASP A 50 -1.49 -10.22 8.37
N ALA A 51 -0.56 -10.20 9.32
CA ALA A 51 -0.88 -10.02 10.74
C ALA A 51 -1.58 -8.67 10.98
N ASN A 52 -1.18 -7.63 10.26
CA ASN A 52 -1.75 -6.29 10.44
C ASN A 52 -3.15 -6.14 9.85
N THR A 53 -3.67 -7.14 9.14
CA THR A 53 -5.04 -7.09 8.63
C THR A 53 -6.08 -7.45 9.67
N LYS A 54 -5.68 -7.96 10.85
CA LYS A 54 -6.60 -8.50 11.86
C LYS A 54 -6.36 -7.84 13.21
N GLU A 55 -7.45 -7.53 13.91
CA GLU A 55 -7.38 -6.94 15.26
C GLU A 55 -6.60 -7.81 16.23
N GLU A 56 -6.74 -9.14 16.12
CA GLU A 56 -6.12 -10.09 17.06
C GLU A 56 -4.61 -10.18 16.90
N THR A 57 -4.07 -9.83 15.72
CA THR A 57 -2.66 -10.06 15.39
C THR A 57 -1.91 -8.80 15.00
N VAL A 58 -2.58 -7.66 14.88
CA VAL A 58 -1.91 -6.41 14.52
C VAL A 58 -0.92 -6.01 15.62
N ASN A 59 0.21 -5.44 15.21
CA ASN A 59 1.21 -4.92 16.15
C ASN A 59 0.54 -3.92 17.10
N PRO A 60 0.73 -4.05 18.44
CA PRO A 60 0.08 -3.15 19.42
C PRO A 60 0.37 -1.67 19.21
N ASN A 61 1.47 -1.33 18.58
CA ASN A 61 1.84 0.07 18.30
C ASN A 61 1.35 0.54 16.94
N TRP A 62 0.60 -0.28 16.23
CA TRP A 62 0.10 0.00 14.90
C TRP A 62 -1.42 -0.07 14.88
N VAL A 63 -2.03 0.11 13.73
CA VAL A 63 -3.48 -0.02 13.55
C VAL A 63 -3.73 -1.04 12.44
N MET A 64 -4.93 -1.62 12.43
CA MET A 64 -5.31 -2.54 11.36
C MET A 64 -5.09 -1.86 10.01
N THR A 65 -4.37 -2.54 9.12
CA THR A 65 -3.94 -2.00 7.84
C THR A 65 -4.04 -3.06 6.76
N ASP A 66 -4.64 -2.70 5.64
CA ASP A 66 -4.61 -3.51 4.43
C ASP A 66 -3.58 -2.93 3.48
N THR A 67 -2.74 -3.79 2.92
CA THR A 67 -1.70 -3.40 1.98
C THR A 67 -1.90 -4.18 0.68
N PHE A 68 -1.83 -3.48 -0.44
CA PHE A 68 -2.06 -4.09 -1.75
C PHE A 68 -0.95 -3.70 -2.72
N PHE A 69 -0.56 -4.63 -3.57
CA PHE A 69 0.13 -4.28 -4.80
C PHE A 69 -0.90 -3.91 -5.86
N ALA A 70 -0.58 -2.92 -6.67
CA ALA A 70 -1.33 -2.63 -7.88
C ALA A 70 -0.62 -3.33 -9.04
N VAL A 71 -1.34 -4.20 -9.72
CA VAL A 71 -0.77 -5.05 -10.77
C VAL A 71 -1.43 -4.72 -12.10
N ASP A 72 -0.62 -4.50 -13.12
CA ASP A 72 -1.06 -4.30 -14.48
C ASP A 72 -0.36 -5.34 -15.35
N ASP A 73 -1.14 -6.19 -16.00
CA ASP A 73 -0.63 -7.25 -16.88
C ASP A 73 0.43 -8.11 -16.17
N ASP A 74 0.12 -8.51 -14.94
CA ASP A 74 0.98 -9.34 -14.09
C ASP A 74 2.30 -8.67 -13.67
N ARG A 75 2.39 -7.36 -13.80
CA ARG A 75 3.55 -6.57 -13.37
C ARG A 75 3.13 -5.62 -12.25
N ILE A 76 3.89 -5.58 -11.16
CA ILE A 76 3.60 -4.65 -10.07
C ILE A 76 3.96 -3.23 -10.51
N VAL A 77 2.97 -2.34 -10.55
CA VAL A 77 3.16 -0.94 -10.93
C VAL A 77 3.06 0.00 -9.75
N GLY A 78 2.48 -0.44 -8.63
CA GLY A 78 2.33 0.41 -7.47
C GLY A 78 2.09 -0.39 -6.20
N ILE A 79 2.08 0.34 -5.09
CA ILE A 79 1.76 -0.22 -3.77
C ILE A 79 0.93 0.82 -3.03
N ILE A 80 -0.05 0.35 -2.25
CA ILE A 80 -0.95 1.23 -1.51
C ILE A 80 -1.37 0.54 -0.23
N ASP A 81 -1.42 1.30 0.87
CA ASP A 81 -1.96 0.77 2.12
C ASP A 81 -3.19 1.58 2.54
N PHE A 82 -4.01 0.97 3.38
CA PHE A 82 -5.20 1.57 3.93
C PHE A 82 -5.27 1.26 5.42
N ARG A 83 -5.22 2.32 6.24
CA ARG A 83 -5.32 2.22 7.70
C ARG A 83 -6.77 2.40 8.09
N HIS A 84 -7.31 1.43 8.84
CA HIS A 84 -8.73 1.45 9.22
C HIS A 84 -9.04 2.54 10.23
N THR A 85 -8.08 2.86 11.11
CA THR A 85 -8.20 3.93 12.08
C THR A 85 -6.87 4.67 12.17
N LEU A 86 -6.82 5.73 12.97
CA LEU A 86 -5.56 6.43 13.23
C LEU A 86 -5.34 6.46 14.74
N ASN A 87 -4.08 6.30 15.15
CA ASN A 87 -3.67 6.55 16.54
C ASN A 87 -2.85 7.85 16.58
N ASP A 88 -2.38 8.22 17.76
CA ASP A 88 -1.63 9.49 17.91
C ASP A 88 -0.38 9.55 17.05
N PHE A 89 0.26 8.40 16.84
CA PHE A 89 1.46 8.33 15.99
C PHE A 89 1.13 8.49 14.51
N LEU A 90 0.01 7.94 14.07
CA LEU A 90 -0.35 7.88 12.64
C LEU A 90 -1.25 9.02 12.18
N LYS A 91 -1.74 9.86 13.09
CA LYS A 91 -2.75 10.87 12.76
C LYS A 91 -2.31 11.83 11.65
N ASP A 92 -1.01 12.12 11.58
CA ASP A 92 -0.47 13.04 10.58
C ASP A 92 -0.17 12.35 9.25
N LEU A 93 -0.15 11.02 9.23
CA LEU A 93 0.11 10.23 8.02
C LEU A 93 -1.14 9.95 7.19
N GLY A 94 -2.34 10.14 7.81
CA GLY A 94 -3.61 9.90 7.13
C GLY A 94 -3.97 8.42 7.03
N HIS A 95 -5.08 8.14 6.35
CA HIS A 95 -5.63 6.78 6.24
C HIS A 95 -4.95 5.94 5.18
N CYS A 96 -4.26 6.51 4.22
CA CYS A 96 -3.55 5.71 3.23
C CYS A 96 -2.25 6.38 2.78
N GLY A 97 -1.34 5.54 2.31
CA GLY A 97 -0.14 5.96 1.61
C GLY A 97 -0.06 5.17 0.31
N TYR A 98 0.65 5.69 -0.68
CA TYR A 98 0.77 4.99 -1.95
C TYR A 98 2.02 5.44 -2.70
N SER A 99 2.49 4.57 -3.61
CA SER A 99 3.59 4.89 -4.52
C SER A 99 3.37 4.19 -5.85
N VAL A 100 3.80 4.85 -6.92
CA VAL A 100 3.77 4.30 -8.26
C VAL A 100 5.20 4.12 -8.73
N ARG A 101 5.49 3.00 -9.37
CA ARG A 101 6.79 2.69 -9.95
C ARG A 101 7.25 3.87 -10.83
N PRO A 102 8.50 4.34 -10.72
CA PRO A 102 8.92 5.53 -11.46
C PRO A 102 8.63 5.48 -12.97
N SER A 103 8.85 4.34 -13.61
CA SER A 103 8.64 4.21 -15.07
C SER A 103 7.18 4.22 -15.49
N GLU A 104 6.25 4.09 -14.52
CA GLU A 104 4.81 4.03 -14.81
C GLU A 104 4.07 5.28 -14.34
N ARG A 105 4.78 6.30 -13.91
CA ARG A 105 4.16 7.56 -13.45
C ARG A 105 3.56 8.33 -14.62
N ARG A 106 2.58 9.21 -14.31
CA ARG A 106 1.88 10.06 -15.29
C ARG A 106 1.01 9.28 -16.25
N LYS A 107 0.59 8.07 -15.87
CA LYS A 107 -0.32 7.23 -16.66
C LYS A 107 -1.70 7.06 -15.98
N GLY A 108 -1.93 7.77 -14.86
CA GLY A 108 -3.19 7.70 -14.15
C GLY A 108 -3.32 6.54 -13.17
N PHE A 109 -2.25 5.78 -12.93
CA PHE A 109 -2.32 4.62 -12.04
C PHE A 109 -2.62 5.02 -10.59
N ALA A 110 -2.03 6.12 -10.10
CA ALA A 110 -2.30 6.56 -8.72
C ALA A 110 -3.79 6.85 -8.51
N THR A 111 -4.42 7.54 -9.45
CA THR A 111 -5.85 7.85 -9.39
C THR A 111 -6.69 6.57 -9.40
N GLU A 112 -6.35 5.62 -10.25
CA GLU A 112 -7.08 4.36 -10.32
C GLU A 112 -6.88 3.52 -9.06
N MET A 113 -5.68 3.52 -8.48
CA MET A 113 -5.40 2.85 -7.21
C MET A 113 -6.28 3.41 -6.10
N LEU A 114 -6.35 4.73 -6.00
CA LEU A 114 -7.18 5.40 -4.99
C LEU A 114 -8.66 5.12 -5.20
N ARG A 115 -9.12 5.11 -6.46
CA ARG A 115 -10.50 4.79 -6.78
C ARG A 115 -10.86 3.37 -6.31
N GLN A 116 -10.01 2.40 -6.59
CA GLN A 116 -10.23 1.02 -6.17
C GLN A 116 -10.18 0.87 -4.66
N LEU A 117 -9.29 1.63 -4.00
CA LEU A 117 -9.21 1.61 -2.54
C LEU A 117 -10.49 2.16 -1.90
N LEU A 118 -11.11 3.18 -2.49
CA LEU A 118 -12.41 3.68 -2.02
C LEU A 118 -13.47 2.58 -2.05
N GLU A 119 -13.47 1.73 -3.06
CA GLU A 119 -14.39 0.60 -3.12
C GLU A 119 -14.13 -0.39 -1.98
N VAL A 120 -12.86 -0.65 -1.67
CA VAL A 120 -12.49 -1.51 -0.54
C VAL A 120 -12.99 -0.89 0.77
N ALA A 121 -12.77 0.41 0.97
CA ALA A 121 -13.19 1.11 2.17
C ALA A 121 -14.70 1.05 2.37
N LYS A 122 -15.46 1.21 1.30
CA LYS A 122 -16.92 1.11 1.35
C LYS A 122 -17.37 -0.29 1.78
N LYS A 123 -16.72 -1.31 1.28
CA LYS A 123 -17.06 -2.70 1.61
C LYS A 123 -16.76 -3.03 3.06
N THR A 124 -15.81 -2.34 3.70
CA THR A 124 -15.50 -2.54 5.10
C THR A 124 -16.36 -1.70 6.04
N GLY A 125 -17.30 -0.91 5.49
CA GLY A 125 -18.21 -0.11 6.30
C GLY A 125 -17.58 1.13 6.91
N MET A 126 -16.45 1.60 6.39
CA MET A 126 -15.76 2.78 6.90
C MET A 126 -16.56 4.04 6.61
N ASN A 127 -16.68 4.89 7.61
CA ASN A 127 -17.34 6.19 7.46
C ASN A 127 -16.35 7.32 7.16
N GLU A 128 -15.07 7.01 7.08
CA GLU A 128 -13.99 7.98 6.85
C GLU A 128 -13.71 8.21 5.38
N GLN A 129 -14.69 7.99 4.52
CA GLN A 129 -14.56 8.26 3.09
C GLN A 129 -14.10 9.69 2.81
N CYS A 130 -14.48 10.62 3.68
CA CYS A 130 -14.05 12.01 3.54
C CYS A 130 -12.53 12.17 3.61
N HIS A 131 -11.84 11.32 4.34
CA HIS A 131 -10.38 11.36 4.42
C HIS A 131 -9.74 10.91 3.11
N LEU A 132 -10.30 9.88 2.48
CA LEU A 132 -9.83 9.40 1.18
C LEU A 132 -10.16 10.39 0.07
N VAL A 133 -11.34 11.01 0.14
CA VAL A 133 -11.75 12.03 -0.84
C VAL A 133 -10.77 13.21 -0.84
N LYS A 134 -10.27 13.60 0.34
CA LYS A 134 -9.29 14.69 0.43
C LYS A 134 -8.01 14.38 -0.33
N LEU A 135 -7.63 13.11 -0.45
CA LEU A 135 -6.42 12.72 -1.18
C LEU A 135 -6.54 12.98 -2.68
N PHE A 136 -7.75 12.92 -3.22
CA PHE A 136 -7.99 13.19 -4.63
C PHE A 136 -7.89 14.68 -4.98
N HIS A 137 -7.94 15.56 -3.99
CA HIS A 137 -7.92 16.98 -4.20
C HIS A 137 -6.54 17.61 -3.99
N HIS A 138 -5.55 16.78 -3.75
CA HIS A 138 -4.17 17.20 -3.67
C HIS A 138 -3.46 16.96 -4.99
#